data_d89773a096465b889e317cc9ae161d7f
#
_entry.id   d89773a096465b889e317cc9ae161d7f
#
_cell.length_a   1.000
_cell.length_b   1.000
_cell.length_c   1.000
_cell.angle_alpha   90.00
_cell.angle_beta   90.00
_cell.angle_gamma   90.00
#
_symmetry.space_group_name_H-M   'P 1'
#
loop_
_entity.id
_entity.type
_entity.pdbx_description
1 polymer ?
#
loop_
_entity_poly.entity_id
_entity_poly.type
_entity_poly.pdbx_seq_one_letter_code
_entity_poly.pdbx_strand_id
1 'polypeptide(L)'
;MRYSRNAVFTIVKNEIQLDFPHTYITSRLVAKPAFFPACYIHEIDNNRPVQNVQFDYQDVQWESVFEIQVVSNKKDTAASEAYDIMQSAKAAFNKLYYREFSETNIDRGDTFTIVGRFRRIIGGGDTIPNT
;
A
#
# COMPACT_ATOMS: atom_id res chain seq x y z
N MET A 1 -17.84 4.98 -8.61
CA MET A 1 -16.55 4.99 -9.30
C MET A 1 -15.94 3.61 -9.30
N ARG A 2 -15.45 3.18 -10.44
CA ARG A 2 -14.80 1.88 -10.54
C ARG A 2 -13.43 1.90 -9.89
N TYR A 3 -12.91 0.72 -9.58
CA TYR A 3 -11.58 0.58 -9.02
C TYR A 3 -10.53 1.27 -9.90
N SER A 4 -9.59 1.96 -9.26
CA SER A 4 -8.38 2.44 -9.92
C SER A 4 -7.24 2.48 -8.90
N ARG A 5 -6.02 2.24 -9.40
CA ARG A 5 -4.83 2.29 -8.54
C ARG A 5 -4.61 3.68 -7.97
N ASN A 6 -4.96 4.72 -8.73
CA ASN A 6 -4.79 6.10 -8.26
C ASN A 6 -5.73 6.42 -7.10
N ALA A 7 -6.95 5.90 -7.14
CA ALA A 7 -7.89 6.08 -6.06
C ALA A 7 -7.43 5.35 -4.79
N VAL A 8 -6.93 4.12 -4.94
CA VAL A 8 -6.36 3.38 -3.80
C VAL A 8 -5.18 4.13 -3.20
N PHE A 9 -4.25 4.58 -4.03
CA PHE A 9 -3.10 5.36 -3.57
C PHE A 9 -3.55 6.60 -2.79
N THR A 10 -4.51 7.34 -3.33
CA THR A 10 -4.98 8.58 -2.70
C THR A 10 -5.64 8.31 -1.35
N ILE A 11 -6.47 7.28 -1.26
CA ILE A 11 -7.16 6.93 -0.02
C ILE A 11 -6.14 6.52 1.05
N VAL A 12 -5.19 5.65 0.71
CA VAL A 12 -4.18 5.19 1.66
C VAL A 12 -3.29 6.35 2.09
N LYS A 13 -2.86 7.19 1.14
CA LYS A 13 -2.07 8.38 1.44
C LYS A 13 -2.79 9.29 2.43
N ASN A 14 -4.07 9.58 2.19
CA ASN A 14 -4.83 10.48 3.05
C ASN A 14 -4.98 9.91 4.46
N GLU A 15 -5.22 8.60 4.59
CA GLU A 15 -5.32 7.95 5.89
C GLU A 15 -4.02 8.04 6.67
N ILE A 16 -2.89 7.81 6.02
CA ILE A 16 -1.59 7.93 6.67
C ILE A 16 -1.35 9.36 7.12
N GLN A 17 -1.67 10.34 6.28
CA GLN A 17 -1.41 11.74 6.59
C GLN A 17 -2.33 12.31 7.68
N LEU A 18 -3.46 11.67 7.98
CA LEU A 18 -4.27 12.06 9.12
C LEU A 18 -3.51 11.90 10.43
N ASP A 19 -2.76 10.81 10.57
CA ASP A 19 -2.01 10.51 11.78
C ASP A 19 -0.56 11.00 11.71
N PHE A 20 0.01 11.05 10.51
CA PHE A 20 1.42 11.37 10.28
C PHE A 20 1.53 12.40 9.14
N PRO A 21 1.14 13.67 9.41
CA PRO A 21 1.04 14.69 8.34
C PRO A 21 2.37 15.07 7.70
N HIS A 22 3.49 14.76 8.33
CA HIS A 22 4.81 15.10 7.80
C HIS A 22 5.45 13.96 7.00
N THR A 23 4.72 12.86 6.79
CA THR A 23 5.25 11.75 6.03
C THR A 23 5.32 12.12 4.54
N TYR A 24 6.49 11.87 3.93
CA TYR A 24 6.67 12.05 2.49
C TYR A 24 6.13 10.80 1.78
N ILE A 25 5.06 10.96 1.01
CA ILE A 25 4.37 9.83 0.37
C ILE A 25 4.45 9.97 -1.13
N THR A 26 4.90 8.90 -1.81
CA THR A 26 5.05 8.88 -3.26
C THR A 26 4.67 7.51 -3.80
N SER A 27 4.34 7.46 -5.09
CA SER A 27 4.08 6.20 -5.80
C SER A 27 5.32 5.66 -6.50
N ARG A 28 6.43 6.38 -6.45
CA ARG A 28 7.69 5.98 -7.08
C ARG A 28 8.73 5.66 -6.02
N LEU A 29 9.40 4.52 -6.18
CA LEU A 29 10.51 4.16 -5.32
C LEU A 29 11.73 4.98 -5.70
N VAL A 30 12.29 5.68 -4.72
CA VAL A 30 13.49 6.49 -4.89
C VAL A 30 14.57 5.94 -3.97
N ALA A 31 15.80 5.78 -4.50
CA ALA A 31 16.88 5.19 -3.72
C ALA A 31 17.20 5.98 -2.46
N LYS A 32 17.12 7.31 -2.55
CA LYS A 32 17.31 8.20 -1.40
C LYS A 32 16.13 9.14 -1.31
N PRO A 33 15.21 8.95 -0.35
CA PRO A 33 14.10 9.88 -0.16
C PRO A 33 14.60 11.27 0.16
N ALA A 34 13.90 12.28 -0.37
CA ALA A 34 14.20 13.67 -0.07
C ALA A 34 13.89 14.03 1.38
N PHE A 35 12.89 13.36 1.95
CA PHE A 35 12.42 13.63 3.33
C PHE A 35 12.13 12.32 4.03
N PHE A 36 12.23 12.33 5.36
CA PHE A 36 11.89 11.20 6.21
C PHE A 36 10.88 11.65 7.29
N PRO A 37 9.98 10.77 7.72
CA PRO A 37 9.77 9.42 7.22
C PRO A 37 9.23 9.43 5.80
N ALA A 38 9.55 8.41 5.03
CA ALA A 38 9.10 8.28 3.66
C ALA A 38 8.25 7.03 3.50
N CYS A 39 7.26 7.10 2.61
CA CYS A 39 6.36 5.99 2.36
C CYS A 39 6.14 5.87 0.85
N TYR A 40 6.36 4.69 0.32
CA TYR A 40 6.15 4.39 -1.09
C TYR A 40 4.96 3.44 -1.21
N ILE A 41 3.96 3.84 -1.98
CA ILE A 41 2.74 3.07 -2.18
C ILE A 41 2.57 2.87 -3.67
N HIS A 42 2.65 1.62 -4.13
CA HIS A 42 2.49 1.37 -5.56
C HIS A 42 1.89 -0.01 -5.82
N GLU A 43 1.15 -0.10 -6.91
CA GLU A 43 0.61 -1.37 -7.36
C GLU A 43 1.72 -2.11 -8.11
N ILE A 44 2.10 -3.29 -7.60
CA ILE A 44 3.17 -4.08 -8.20
C ILE A 44 2.62 -5.14 -9.14
N ASP A 45 1.34 -5.45 -9.04
CA ASP A 45 0.73 -6.48 -9.85
C ASP A 45 -0.76 -6.24 -9.99
N ASN A 46 -1.27 -6.50 -11.18
CA ASN A 46 -2.70 -6.40 -11.47
C ASN A 46 -3.01 -7.44 -12.54
N ASN A 47 -3.17 -8.68 -12.10
CA ASN A 47 -3.31 -9.82 -12.98
C ASN A 47 -4.69 -10.44 -12.90
N ARG A 48 -5.12 -11.00 -14.04
CA ARG A 48 -6.31 -11.83 -14.07
C ARG A 48 -5.91 -13.24 -13.65
N PRO A 49 -6.50 -13.78 -12.56
CA PRO A 49 -6.23 -15.17 -12.18
C PRO A 49 -6.63 -16.14 -13.30
N VAL A 50 -5.76 -17.11 -13.57
CA VAL A 50 -6.00 -18.05 -14.68
C VAL A 50 -7.29 -18.85 -14.47
N GLN A 51 -7.57 -19.27 -13.25
CA GLN A 51 -8.76 -20.05 -12.93
C GLN A 51 -10.06 -19.27 -13.10
N ASN A 52 -9.99 -17.95 -13.26
CA ASN A 52 -11.15 -17.09 -13.42
C ASN A 52 -11.32 -16.59 -14.85
N VAL A 53 -10.72 -17.27 -15.81
CA VAL A 53 -10.92 -16.96 -17.23
C VAL A 53 -12.31 -17.42 -17.60
N GLN A 54 -13.24 -16.50 -17.75
CA GLN A 54 -14.64 -16.77 -18.04
C GLN A 54 -15.00 -16.19 -19.39
N PHE A 55 -16.02 -16.77 -20.00
CA PHE A 55 -16.53 -16.27 -21.26
C PHE A 55 -17.40 -15.03 -21.07
N ASP A 56 -17.98 -14.88 -19.89
CA ASP A 56 -18.75 -13.71 -19.55
C ASP A 56 -17.83 -12.71 -18.86
N TYR A 57 -17.52 -11.59 -19.53
CA TYR A 57 -16.63 -10.60 -18.99
C TYR A 57 -17.16 -9.89 -17.74
N GLN A 58 -18.45 -9.99 -17.43
CA GLN A 58 -19.00 -9.45 -16.21
C GLN A 58 -18.47 -10.19 -14.98
N ASP A 59 -18.06 -11.43 -15.15
CA ASP A 59 -17.50 -12.24 -14.08
C ASP A 59 -15.98 -12.19 -14.06
N VAL A 60 -15.37 -11.32 -14.86
CA VAL A 60 -13.92 -11.19 -14.91
C VAL A 60 -13.41 -10.62 -13.58
N GLN A 61 -12.38 -11.28 -13.04
CA GLN A 61 -11.76 -10.88 -11.80
C GLN A 61 -10.29 -10.59 -12.03
N TRP A 62 -9.78 -9.65 -11.23
CA TRP A 62 -8.35 -9.29 -11.24
C TRP A 62 -7.80 -9.44 -9.83
N GLU A 63 -6.53 -9.82 -9.74
CA GLU A 63 -5.80 -9.73 -8.49
C GLU A 63 -4.98 -8.45 -8.51
N SER A 64 -5.28 -7.56 -7.58
CA SER A 64 -4.52 -6.34 -7.38
C SER A 64 -3.58 -6.54 -6.20
N VAL A 65 -2.30 -6.26 -6.41
CA VAL A 65 -1.28 -6.36 -5.37
C VAL A 65 -0.59 -5.01 -5.21
N PHE A 66 -0.67 -4.46 -4.01
CA PHE A 66 0.05 -3.23 -3.66
C PHE A 66 1.21 -3.56 -2.75
N GLU A 67 2.30 -2.84 -2.95
CA GLU A 67 3.43 -2.85 -2.03
C GLU A 67 3.56 -1.48 -1.40
N ILE A 68 3.75 -1.47 -0.09
CA ILE A 68 4.05 -0.24 0.64
C ILE A 68 5.39 -0.41 1.35
N GLN A 69 6.27 0.57 1.21
CA GLN A 69 7.54 0.61 1.93
C GLN A 69 7.55 1.86 2.80
N VAL A 70 7.77 1.67 4.09
CA VAL A 70 7.89 2.76 5.04
C VAL A 70 9.33 2.81 5.52
N VAL A 71 9.97 3.97 5.36
CA VAL A 71 11.37 4.16 5.73
C VAL A 71 11.47 5.27 6.75
N SER A 72 12.11 5.00 7.88
CA SER A 72 12.39 5.99 8.90
C SER A 72 13.89 6.07 9.17
N ASN A 73 14.40 7.27 9.37
CA ASN A 73 15.78 7.50 9.81
C ASN A 73 15.86 8.14 11.19
N LYS A 74 14.77 8.11 11.95
CA LYS A 74 14.70 8.74 13.24
C LYS A 74 15.66 8.05 14.22
N LYS A 75 16.50 8.84 14.88
CA LYS A 75 17.49 8.29 15.80
C LYS A 75 16.81 7.55 16.93
N ASP A 76 17.26 6.33 17.21
CA ASP A 76 16.84 5.47 18.32
C ASP A 76 15.39 4.96 18.25
N THR A 77 14.53 5.55 17.40
CA THR A 77 13.11 5.17 17.33
C THR A 77 12.63 4.93 15.90
N ALA A 78 13.56 4.66 14.97
CA ALA A 78 13.18 4.44 13.56
C ALA A 78 12.22 3.28 13.39
N ALA A 79 12.47 2.15 14.06
CA ALA A 79 11.60 0.99 13.96
C ALA A 79 10.20 1.31 14.47
N SER A 80 10.09 1.98 15.61
CA SER A 80 8.81 2.34 16.20
C SER A 80 8.02 3.28 15.30
N GLU A 81 8.67 4.29 14.74
CA GLU A 81 8.02 5.22 13.81
C GLU A 81 7.53 4.50 12.55
N ALA A 82 8.38 3.64 11.97
CA ALA A 82 8.00 2.90 10.77
C ALA A 82 6.82 1.96 11.04
N TYR A 83 6.82 1.26 12.18
CA TYR A 83 5.70 0.40 12.55
C TYR A 83 4.41 1.18 12.73
N ASP A 84 4.46 2.33 13.37
CA ASP A 84 3.26 3.14 13.60
C ASP A 84 2.65 3.61 12.27
N ILE A 85 3.49 4.04 11.34
CA ILE A 85 3.03 4.45 10.01
C ILE A 85 2.45 3.24 9.26
N MET A 86 3.11 2.09 9.35
CA MET A 86 2.62 0.87 8.71
C MET A 86 1.26 0.44 9.26
N GLN A 87 1.01 0.61 10.55
CA GLN A 87 -0.30 0.28 11.13
C GLN A 87 -1.40 1.14 10.53
N SER A 88 -1.13 2.42 10.33
CA SER A 88 -2.07 3.32 9.66
C SER A 88 -2.35 2.86 8.23
N ALA A 89 -1.32 2.45 7.51
CA ALA A 89 -1.47 1.92 6.15
C ALA A 89 -2.29 0.64 6.13
N LYS A 90 -2.02 -0.28 7.06
CA LYS A 90 -2.79 -1.54 7.16
C LYS A 90 -4.27 -1.27 7.38
N ALA A 91 -4.60 -0.32 8.24
CA ALA A 91 -5.99 0.05 8.49
C ALA A 91 -6.65 0.56 7.21
N ALA A 92 -5.94 1.39 6.44
CA ALA A 92 -6.47 1.92 5.19
C ALA A 92 -6.71 0.83 4.16
N PHE A 93 -5.74 -0.08 3.98
CA PHE A 93 -5.89 -1.20 3.04
C PHE A 93 -7.01 -2.13 3.46
N ASN A 94 -7.18 -2.39 4.76
CA ASN A 94 -8.27 -3.22 5.25
C ASN A 94 -9.65 -2.61 4.92
N LYS A 95 -9.79 -1.29 5.01
CA LYS A 95 -11.02 -0.61 4.62
C LYS A 95 -11.33 -0.78 3.13
N LEU A 96 -10.30 -1.00 2.32
CA LEU A 96 -10.43 -1.23 0.89
C LEU A 96 -10.49 -2.72 0.55
N TYR A 97 -10.63 -3.58 1.58
CA TYR A 97 -10.73 -5.04 1.46
C TYR A 97 -9.46 -5.71 0.94
N TYR A 98 -8.31 -5.06 1.08
CA TYR A 98 -7.02 -5.69 0.84
C TYR A 98 -6.57 -6.43 2.08
N ARG A 99 -5.86 -7.53 1.89
CA ARG A 99 -5.28 -8.32 2.97
C ARG A 99 -3.78 -8.36 2.83
N GLU A 100 -3.09 -8.17 3.94
CA GLU A 100 -1.65 -8.32 3.99
C GLU A 100 -1.27 -9.81 3.87
N PHE A 101 -0.31 -10.10 3.00
CA PHE A 101 0.20 -11.46 2.85
C PHE A 101 1.72 -11.55 3.02
N SER A 102 2.40 -10.43 3.20
CA SER A 102 3.85 -10.40 3.36
C SER A 102 4.25 -9.15 4.10
N GLU A 103 5.19 -9.28 5.03
CA GLU A 103 5.82 -8.16 5.71
C GLU A 103 7.29 -8.50 5.94
N THR A 104 8.17 -7.60 5.55
CA THR A 104 9.60 -7.76 5.69
C THR A 104 10.20 -6.52 6.32
N ASN A 105 11.10 -6.71 7.27
CA ASN A 105 11.80 -5.62 7.95
C ASN A 105 13.25 -5.60 7.50
N ILE A 106 13.76 -4.41 7.21
CA ILE A 106 15.16 -4.21 6.79
C ILE A 106 15.77 -3.15 7.67
N ASP A 107 16.70 -3.56 8.53
CA ASP A 107 17.43 -2.64 9.41
C ASP A 107 18.81 -2.40 8.81
N ARG A 108 19.09 -1.15 8.45
CA ARG A 108 20.37 -0.75 7.85
C ARG A 108 21.23 0.08 8.81
N GLY A 109 20.84 0.12 10.07
CA GLY A 109 21.56 0.89 11.08
C GLY A 109 21.11 2.34 11.16
N ASP A 110 21.26 3.08 10.07
CA ASP A 110 20.84 4.49 9.99
C ASP A 110 19.40 4.66 9.51
N THR A 111 18.83 3.64 8.88
CA THR A 111 17.44 3.62 8.44
C THR A 111 16.80 2.29 8.78
N PHE A 112 15.49 2.33 9.01
CA PHE A 112 14.68 1.14 9.20
C PHE A 112 13.54 1.15 8.19
N THR A 113 13.40 0.05 7.45
CA THR A 113 12.39 -0.09 6.40
C THR A 113 11.47 -1.26 6.70
N ILE A 114 10.17 -1.03 6.53
CA ILE A 114 9.17 -2.10 6.56
C ILE A 114 8.54 -2.16 5.19
N VAL A 115 8.53 -3.36 4.60
CA VAL A 115 7.89 -3.61 3.32
C VAL A 115 6.67 -4.48 3.55
N GLY A 116 5.49 -3.98 3.26
CA GLY A 116 4.25 -4.72 3.36
C GLY A 116 3.63 -4.92 1.98
N ARG A 117 3.04 -6.08 1.75
CA ARG A 117 2.35 -6.40 0.51
C ARG A 117 0.93 -6.81 0.82
N PHE A 118 0.00 -6.24 0.06
CA PHE A 118 -1.42 -6.40 0.25
C PHE A 118 -2.06 -6.83 -1.07
N ARG A 119 -3.03 -7.73 -1.00
CA ARG A 119 -3.71 -8.18 -2.21
C ARG A 119 -5.21 -8.20 -2.02
N ARG A 120 -5.89 -8.07 -3.13
CA ARG A 120 -7.35 -8.13 -3.20
C ARG A 120 -7.76 -8.69 -4.56
N ILE A 121 -8.78 -9.54 -4.56
CA ILE A 121 -9.45 -9.94 -5.80
C ILE A 121 -10.56 -8.92 -6.07
N ILE A 122 -10.56 -8.35 -7.27
CA ILE A 122 -11.51 -7.32 -7.67
C ILE A 122 -12.40 -7.87 -8.76
N GLY A 123 -13.72 -7.85 -8.53
CA GLY A 123 -14.69 -8.19 -9.57
C GLY A 123 -14.97 -7.01 -10.49
N GLY A 124 -15.51 -7.30 -11.67
CA GLY A 124 -15.75 -6.27 -12.67
C GLY A 124 -16.72 -5.17 -12.27
N GLY A 125 -17.59 -5.44 -11.29
CA GLY A 125 -18.52 -4.46 -10.77
C GLY A 125 -18.09 -3.77 -9.49
N ASP A 126 -16.90 -4.09 -8.98
CA ASP A 126 -16.45 -3.54 -7.70
C ASP A 126 -16.14 -2.06 -7.79
N THR A 127 -16.42 -1.37 -6.72
CA THR A 127 -16.09 0.04 -6.55
C THR A 127 -15.24 0.22 -5.32
N ILE A 128 -14.58 1.38 -5.24
CA ILE A 128 -13.80 1.72 -4.06
C ILE A 128 -14.75 2.28 -3.00
N PRO A 129 -14.72 1.73 -1.77
CA PRO A 129 -15.57 2.27 -0.69
C PRO A 129 -15.31 3.76 -0.48
N ASN A 130 -16.38 4.49 -0.21
CA ASN A 130 -16.32 5.93 0.15
C ASN A 130 -15.86 6.85 -0.98
N THR A 131 -16.08 6.45 -2.23
CA THR A 131 -15.80 7.33 -3.37
C THR A 131 -17.06 7.84 -4.04
#